data_6df94616faa6516d8c80d14729a4b3e5
#
_entry.id   6df94616faa6516d8c80d14729a4b3e5
#
_cell.length_a   1.000
_cell.length_b   1.000
_cell.length_c   1.000
_cell.angle_alpha   90.00
_cell.angle_beta   90.00
_cell.angle_gamma   90.00
#
_symmetry.space_group_name_H-M   'P 1'
#
loop_
_entity.id
_entity.type
_entity.pdbx_description
1 polymer ?
#
loop_
_entity_poly.entity_id
_entity_poly.type
_entity_poly.pdbx_seq_one_letter_code
_entity_poly.pdbx_strand_id
1 'polypeptide(L)'
;MALTDKEIENILNDYDIKKDVYGFIKYSDEIVLEAQMNFGNILNRTSIIAIIKKFKGEFEEGKNTGKLKSKATLNKFLEIVVDKLELFKSIKIMNEYKGDYITRYVASYTYVSPYEIALSLLSNSFLSHYSAMYIHDLTINAPKDIYINKEQFPKSSYLGDGNNISQGRIDYAFSKKMRRTNMIYSFSYDGTSYKVHVLNSKNTHNTGVISKDVIGFSKPIKTTNIERTLIDAMVRPGYSGGVSEILDAFIRAENINIKKIWEYLEKFNHSYPYYKSLAFYLKNADYDYKSEFKKYKNDPRNHLTFYLDYQMIAPKEDEELGVLYPRIIDNISDKH
;
A
#
# COMPACT_ATOMS: atom_id res chain seq x y z
N MET A 1 -6.76 -6.23 -31.93
CA MET A 1 -7.25 -6.45 -33.31
C MET A 1 -8.74 -6.76 -33.21
N ALA A 2 -9.60 -6.00 -33.85
CA ALA A 2 -11.03 -6.27 -33.78
C ALA A 2 -11.36 -7.61 -34.46
N LEU A 3 -12.11 -8.46 -33.79
CA LEU A 3 -12.54 -9.77 -34.31
C LEU A 3 -13.44 -9.56 -35.55
N THR A 4 -13.24 -10.37 -36.57
CA THR A 4 -14.12 -10.40 -37.76
C THR A 4 -15.47 -11.02 -37.41
N ASP A 5 -16.52 -10.70 -38.16
CA ASP A 5 -17.86 -11.26 -37.92
C ASP A 5 -17.87 -12.80 -37.96
N LYS A 6 -17.00 -13.44 -38.77
CA LYS A 6 -16.84 -14.88 -38.86
C LYS A 6 -16.20 -15.47 -37.59
N GLU A 7 -15.16 -14.82 -37.06
CA GLU A 7 -14.53 -15.24 -35.78
C GLU A 7 -15.51 -15.12 -34.64
N ILE A 8 -16.33 -14.07 -34.64
CA ILE A 8 -17.38 -13.86 -33.65
C ILE A 8 -18.47 -14.95 -33.73
N GLU A 9 -18.91 -15.31 -34.96
CA GLU A 9 -19.86 -16.41 -35.13
C GLU A 9 -19.30 -17.76 -34.64
N ASN A 10 -18.03 -18.04 -34.89
CA ASN A 10 -17.37 -19.23 -34.37
C ASN A 10 -17.39 -19.24 -32.83
N ILE A 11 -16.98 -18.13 -32.19
CA ILE A 11 -17.02 -18.01 -30.73
C ILE A 11 -18.44 -18.18 -30.18
N LEU A 12 -19.44 -17.59 -30.83
CA LEU A 12 -20.84 -17.75 -30.40
C LEU A 12 -21.30 -19.20 -30.43
N ASN A 13 -20.90 -19.94 -31.46
CA ASN A 13 -21.24 -21.34 -31.64
C ASN A 13 -20.45 -22.25 -30.69
N ASP A 14 -19.16 -22.06 -30.58
CA ASP A 14 -18.25 -22.87 -29.73
C ASP A 14 -18.64 -22.78 -28.24
N TYR A 15 -19.13 -21.63 -27.81
CA TYR A 15 -19.50 -21.40 -26.40
C TYR A 15 -21.01 -21.37 -26.14
N ASP A 16 -21.84 -21.70 -27.15
CA ASP A 16 -23.33 -21.61 -27.06
C ASP A 16 -23.83 -20.25 -26.50
N ILE A 17 -23.23 -19.16 -26.99
CA ILE A 17 -23.52 -17.80 -26.53
C ILE A 17 -24.70 -17.21 -27.31
N LYS A 18 -25.70 -16.69 -26.59
CA LYS A 18 -26.89 -16.07 -27.21
C LYS A 18 -26.51 -14.78 -27.95
N LYS A 19 -27.06 -14.61 -29.16
CA LYS A 19 -26.82 -13.43 -30.04
C LYS A 19 -27.16 -12.06 -29.40
N ASP A 20 -27.96 -12.03 -28.34
CA ASP A 20 -28.35 -10.77 -27.68
C ASP A 20 -27.24 -10.14 -26.84
N VAL A 21 -26.15 -10.88 -26.57
CA VAL A 21 -24.93 -10.40 -25.88
C VAL A 21 -23.69 -10.31 -26.78
N TYR A 22 -23.88 -10.49 -28.07
CA TYR A 22 -22.86 -10.35 -29.11
C TYR A 22 -21.95 -9.10 -28.96
N GLY A 23 -22.50 -7.99 -28.48
CA GLY A 23 -21.74 -6.76 -28.30
C GLY A 23 -20.54 -6.89 -27.35
N PHE A 24 -20.57 -7.78 -26.37
CA PHE A 24 -19.42 -8.02 -25.50
C PHE A 24 -18.23 -8.66 -26.23
N ILE A 25 -18.52 -9.50 -27.23
CA ILE A 25 -17.48 -10.13 -28.07
C ILE A 25 -17.00 -9.13 -29.10
N LYS A 26 -17.91 -8.49 -29.82
CA LYS A 26 -17.58 -7.54 -30.91
C LYS A 26 -16.74 -6.36 -30.42
N TYR A 27 -17.00 -5.86 -29.22
CA TYR A 27 -16.34 -4.68 -28.66
C TYR A 27 -15.38 -5.04 -27.51
N SER A 28 -14.87 -6.28 -27.48
CA SER A 28 -13.96 -6.76 -26.44
C SER A 28 -12.69 -5.92 -26.34
N ASP A 29 -12.05 -5.56 -27.47
CA ASP A 29 -10.86 -4.71 -27.50
C ASP A 29 -11.13 -3.32 -26.90
N GLU A 30 -12.28 -2.74 -27.18
CA GLU A 30 -12.66 -1.44 -26.63
C GLU A 30 -12.98 -1.52 -25.12
N ILE A 31 -13.57 -2.63 -24.68
CA ILE A 31 -13.79 -2.90 -23.25
C ILE A 31 -12.46 -3.02 -22.51
N VAL A 32 -11.49 -3.71 -23.11
CA VAL A 32 -10.12 -3.81 -22.59
C VAL A 32 -9.47 -2.43 -22.50
N LEU A 33 -9.55 -1.65 -23.57
CA LEU A 33 -8.98 -0.30 -23.60
C LEU A 33 -9.60 0.61 -22.54
N GLU A 34 -10.92 0.55 -22.36
CA GLU A 34 -11.63 1.29 -21.30
C GLU A 34 -11.17 0.88 -19.90
N ALA A 35 -10.96 -0.43 -19.69
CA ALA A 35 -10.45 -0.95 -18.42
C ALA A 35 -9.04 -0.41 -18.13
N GLN A 36 -8.15 -0.43 -19.12
CA GLN A 36 -6.79 0.10 -19.00
C GLN A 36 -6.77 1.59 -18.65
N MET A 37 -7.51 2.38 -19.42
CA MET A 37 -7.47 3.84 -19.30
C MET A 37 -8.06 4.36 -17.99
N ASN A 38 -9.17 3.74 -17.52
CA ASN A 38 -9.95 4.30 -16.43
C ASN A 38 -9.83 3.51 -15.10
N PHE A 39 -9.44 2.23 -15.18
CA PHE A 39 -9.44 1.35 -13.99
C PHE A 39 -8.09 0.67 -13.72
N GLY A 40 -7.07 0.85 -14.57
CA GLY A 40 -5.73 0.30 -14.37
C GLY A 40 -5.70 -1.23 -14.38
N ASN A 41 -6.46 -1.86 -15.26
CA ASN A 41 -6.49 -3.32 -15.45
C ASN A 41 -7.06 -4.14 -14.28
N ILE A 42 -7.67 -3.50 -13.27
CA ILE A 42 -8.32 -4.18 -12.14
C ILE A 42 -9.75 -3.67 -12.02
N LEU A 43 -10.69 -4.56 -12.28
CA LEU A 43 -12.11 -4.24 -12.21
C LEU A 43 -12.74 -4.75 -10.90
N ASN A 44 -13.76 -4.04 -10.46
CA ASN A 44 -14.70 -4.47 -9.45
C ASN A 44 -16.14 -4.39 -10.02
N ARG A 45 -17.14 -4.80 -9.25
CA ARG A 45 -18.54 -4.76 -9.72
C ARG A 45 -18.97 -3.36 -10.17
N THR A 46 -18.54 -2.32 -9.46
CA THR A 46 -18.91 -0.92 -9.77
C THR A 46 -18.25 -0.47 -11.08
N SER A 47 -16.97 -0.77 -11.29
CA SER A 47 -16.28 -0.42 -12.54
C SER A 47 -16.85 -1.16 -13.74
N ILE A 48 -17.21 -2.45 -13.59
CA ILE A 48 -17.87 -3.21 -14.65
C ILE A 48 -19.24 -2.59 -15.00
N ILE A 49 -20.03 -2.21 -14.00
CA ILE A 49 -21.31 -1.53 -14.23
C ILE A 49 -21.10 -0.20 -14.96
N ALA A 50 -20.06 0.55 -14.60
CA ALA A 50 -19.72 1.81 -15.27
C ALA A 50 -19.35 1.58 -16.74
N ILE A 51 -18.52 0.57 -17.04
CA ILE A 51 -18.19 0.16 -18.41
C ILE A 51 -19.45 -0.20 -19.20
N ILE A 52 -20.28 -1.07 -18.65
CA ILE A 52 -21.53 -1.49 -19.29
C ILE A 52 -22.43 -0.28 -19.58
N LYS A 53 -22.57 0.63 -18.62
CA LYS A 53 -23.37 1.86 -18.79
C LYS A 53 -22.82 2.73 -19.91
N LYS A 54 -21.51 2.97 -19.94
CA LYS A 54 -20.83 3.75 -20.99
C LYS A 54 -21.10 3.15 -22.38
N PHE A 55 -20.95 1.84 -22.51
CA PHE A 55 -21.13 1.15 -23.79
C PHE A 55 -22.61 0.99 -24.22
N LYS A 56 -23.56 1.08 -23.30
CA LYS A 56 -24.98 1.17 -23.65
C LYS A 56 -25.37 2.52 -24.24
N GLY A 57 -24.64 3.57 -23.90
CA GLY A 57 -25.01 4.93 -24.25
C GLY A 57 -26.28 5.39 -23.54
N GLU A 58 -26.94 6.41 -24.08
CA GLU A 58 -28.21 6.92 -23.59
C GLU A 58 -29.39 6.02 -24.00
N PHE A 59 -30.51 6.16 -23.34
CA PHE A 59 -31.71 5.42 -23.66
C PHE A 59 -32.70 6.38 -24.35
N GLU A 60 -32.86 6.22 -25.66
CA GLU A 60 -33.73 7.05 -26.50
C GLU A 60 -34.70 6.17 -27.27
N GLU A 61 -35.95 6.63 -27.43
CA GLU A 61 -37.02 5.93 -28.21
C GLU A 61 -37.14 4.43 -27.89
N GLY A 62 -36.98 4.02 -26.62
CA GLY A 62 -37.08 2.62 -26.21
C GLY A 62 -35.85 1.77 -26.50
N LYS A 63 -34.70 2.35 -26.95
CA LYS A 63 -33.49 1.64 -27.27
C LYS A 63 -32.25 2.35 -26.68
N ASN A 64 -31.22 1.57 -26.41
CA ASN A 64 -29.91 2.15 -26.07
C ASN A 64 -29.22 2.62 -27.36
N THR A 65 -28.64 3.81 -27.32
CA THR A 65 -27.93 4.43 -28.47
C THR A 65 -26.52 3.89 -28.66
N GLY A 66 -25.97 3.20 -27.66
CA GLY A 66 -24.60 2.69 -27.67
C GLY A 66 -24.43 1.30 -28.29
N LYS A 67 -23.22 0.78 -28.12
CA LYS A 67 -22.73 -0.48 -28.69
C LYS A 67 -23.31 -1.73 -27.99
N LEU A 68 -23.68 -1.62 -26.70
CA LEU A 68 -24.31 -2.68 -25.96
C LEU A 68 -25.82 -2.49 -25.85
N LYS A 69 -26.58 -3.57 -25.98
CA LYS A 69 -28.04 -3.58 -25.88
C LYS A 69 -28.50 -3.67 -24.42
N SER A 70 -29.79 -3.47 -24.19
CA SER A 70 -30.42 -3.50 -22.86
C SER A 70 -30.17 -4.78 -22.05
N LYS A 71 -30.05 -5.92 -22.71
CA LYS A 71 -29.74 -7.21 -22.08
C LYS A 71 -28.29 -7.39 -21.59
N ALA A 72 -27.37 -6.49 -21.92
CA ALA A 72 -26.01 -6.49 -21.39
C ALA A 72 -26.04 -6.13 -19.89
N THR A 73 -25.89 -7.12 -19.06
CA THR A 73 -25.92 -7.02 -17.60
C THR A 73 -24.57 -7.40 -16.98
N LEU A 74 -24.38 -7.11 -15.70
CA LEU A 74 -23.19 -7.54 -14.95
C LEU A 74 -22.97 -9.05 -15.06
N ASN A 75 -24.02 -9.87 -14.87
CA ASN A 75 -23.88 -11.33 -14.94
C ASN A 75 -23.45 -11.79 -16.33
N LYS A 76 -23.98 -11.16 -17.37
CA LYS A 76 -23.58 -11.47 -18.75
C LYS A 76 -22.15 -11.00 -19.06
N PHE A 77 -21.71 -9.89 -18.50
CA PHE A 77 -20.31 -9.47 -18.59
C PHE A 77 -19.41 -10.54 -17.95
N LEU A 78 -19.73 -11.00 -16.75
CA LEU A 78 -18.94 -12.03 -16.06
C LEU A 78 -18.90 -13.32 -16.87
N GLU A 79 -20.06 -13.82 -17.30
CA GLU A 79 -20.19 -15.04 -18.12
C GLU A 79 -19.34 -14.98 -19.39
N ILE A 80 -19.37 -13.83 -20.11
CA ILE A 80 -18.74 -13.73 -21.44
C ILE A 80 -17.31 -13.22 -21.32
N VAL A 81 -17.11 -12.06 -20.71
CA VAL A 81 -15.81 -11.38 -20.74
C VAL A 81 -14.80 -12.00 -19.77
N VAL A 82 -15.31 -12.55 -18.64
CA VAL A 82 -14.46 -13.20 -17.65
C VAL A 82 -14.36 -14.70 -17.90
N ASP A 83 -15.50 -15.42 -17.99
CA ASP A 83 -15.49 -16.88 -17.97
C ASP A 83 -15.26 -17.50 -19.37
N LYS A 84 -15.75 -16.87 -20.46
CA LYS A 84 -15.64 -17.41 -21.83
C LYS A 84 -14.45 -16.83 -22.61
N LEU A 85 -14.30 -15.52 -22.61
CA LEU A 85 -13.19 -14.85 -23.31
C LEU A 85 -11.91 -14.76 -22.46
N GLU A 86 -12.00 -15.08 -21.17
CA GLU A 86 -10.87 -15.05 -20.21
C GLU A 86 -10.03 -13.76 -20.24
N LEU A 87 -10.67 -12.63 -20.60
CA LEU A 87 -9.97 -11.33 -20.64
C LEU A 87 -9.60 -10.81 -19.25
N PHE A 88 -10.28 -11.29 -18.22
CA PHE A 88 -10.00 -10.99 -16.82
C PHE A 88 -10.10 -12.26 -15.98
N LYS A 89 -9.18 -12.41 -15.02
CA LYS A 89 -9.20 -13.49 -14.01
C LYS A 89 -9.89 -13.00 -12.74
N SER A 90 -10.76 -13.85 -12.18
CA SER A 90 -11.39 -13.59 -10.88
C SER A 90 -10.39 -13.89 -9.75
N ILE A 91 -10.05 -12.87 -8.97
CA ILE A 91 -9.23 -13.00 -7.76
C ILE A 91 -10.10 -12.80 -6.53
N LYS A 92 -10.19 -13.82 -5.68
CA LYS A 92 -10.85 -13.75 -4.38
C LYS A 92 -9.86 -13.27 -3.33
N ILE A 93 -10.17 -12.17 -2.69
CA ILE A 93 -9.37 -11.57 -1.62
C ILE A 93 -10.10 -11.81 -0.31
N MET A 94 -9.59 -12.74 0.51
CA MET A 94 -10.20 -13.20 1.75
C MET A 94 -9.87 -12.26 2.90
N ASN A 95 -10.85 -11.87 3.68
CA ASN A 95 -10.66 -11.24 4.99
C ASN A 95 -10.36 -12.34 6.01
N GLU A 96 -9.13 -12.38 6.54
CA GLU A 96 -8.70 -13.46 7.44
C GLU A 96 -9.44 -13.46 8.80
N TYR A 97 -9.97 -12.31 9.21
CA TYR A 97 -10.70 -12.19 10.48
C TYR A 97 -12.19 -12.56 10.35
N LYS A 98 -12.84 -12.11 9.25
CA LYS A 98 -14.29 -12.30 9.05
C LYS A 98 -14.62 -13.54 8.25
N GLY A 99 -13.69 -14.07 7.46
CA GLY A 99 -13.91 -15.19 6.56
C GLY A 99 -14.73 -14.85 5.30
N ASP A 100 -15.11 -13.58 5.10
CA ASP A 100 -15.73 -13.10 3.87
C ASP A 100 -14.67 -12.77 2.81
N TYR A 101 -15.10 -12.58 1.57
CA TYR A 101 -14.17 -12.24 0.49
C TYR A 101 -14.71 -11.14 -0.43
N ILE A 102 -13.77 -10.44 -1.01
CA ILE A 102 -13.99 -9.43 -2.04
C ILE A 102 -13.44 -9.98 -3.36
N THR A 103 -14.20 -9.88 -4.44
CA THR A 103 -13.72 -10.28 -5.77
C THR A 103 -13.16 -9.07 -6.52
N ARG A 104 -12.02 -9.28 -7.17
CA ARG A 104 -11.46 -8.39 -8.20
C ARG A 104 -11.29 -9.17 -9.49
N TYR A 105 -11.44 -8.49 -10.61
CA TYR A 105 -11.27 -9.05 -11.94
C TYR A 105 -10.02 -8.39 -12.52
N VAL A 106 -8.95 -9.18 -12.62
CA VAL A 106 -7.62 -8.70 -13.00
C VAL A 106 -7.35 -9.08 -14.45
N ALA A 107 -6.85 -8.15 -15.25
CA ALA A 107 -6.55 -8.36 -16.65
C ALA A 107 -5.66 -9.58 -16.88
N SER A 108 -6.02 -10.43 -17.85
CA SER A 108 -5.25 -11.61 -18.24
C SER A 108 -4.28 -11.34 -19.38
N TYR A 109 -4.51 -10.27 -20.14
CA TYR A 109 -3.75 -9.88 -21.34
C TYR A 109 -2.49 -9.06 -21.03
N THR A 110 -2.25 -8.72 -19.79
CA THR A 110 -1.07 -7.98 -19.34
C THR A 110 -0.72 -8.32 -17.90
N TYR A 111 0.53 -8.06 -17.53
CA TYR A 111 0.95 -8.18 -16.14
C TYR A 111 0.28 -7.10 -15.28
N VAL A 112 -0.17 -7.50 -14.10
CA VAL A 112 -0.70 -6.60 -13.07
C VAL A 112 0.04 -6.90 -11.77
N SER A 113 0.62 -5.88 -11.16
CA SER A 113 1.36 -6.05 -9.92
C SER A 113 0.45 -6.47 -8.76
N PRO A 114 0.86 -7.41 -7.88
CA PRO A 114 0.10 -7.76 -6.67
C PRO A 114 -0.10 -6.55 -5.73
N TYR A 115 0.76 -5.55 -5.78
CA TYR A 115 0.60 -4.31 -5.04
C TYR A 115 -0.58 -3.46 -5.56
N GLU A 116 -0.85 -3.51 -6.88
CA GLU A 116 -2.05 -2.86 -7.46
C GLU A 116 -3.32 -3.59 -7.03
N ILE A 117 -3.28 -4.93 -6.97
CA ILE A 117 -4.40 -5.74 -6.46
C ILE A 117 -4.67 -5.37 -5.00
N ALA A 118 -3.65 -5.25 -4.17
CA ALA A 118 -3.78 -4.81 -2.79
C ALA A 118 -4.38 -3.40 -2.66
N LEU A 119 -3.88 -2.42 -3.43
CA LEU A 119 -4.42 -1.06 -3.45
C LEU A 119 -5.88 -0.99 -3.90
N SER A 120 -6.34 -1.95 -4.70
CA SER A 120 -7.74 -2.02 -5.14
C SER A 120 -8.73 -2.35 -4.02
N LEU A 121 -8.25 -2.86 -2.86
CA LEU A 121 -9.10 -3.20 -1.72
C LEU A 121 -9.80 -1.97 -1.14
N LEU A 122 -9.10 -0.86 -1.05
CA LEU A 122 -9.57 0.31 -0.34
C LEU A 122 -9.31 1.60 -1.15
N SER A 123 -10.38 2.34 -1.42
CA SER A 123 -10.26 3.63 -2.11
C SER A 123 -9.44 4.65 -1.30
N ASN A 124 -8.61 5.41 -2.01
CA ASN A 124 -7.71 6.40 -1.42
C ASN A 124 -6.67 5.84 -0.43
N SER A 125 -6.35 4.55 -0.53
CA SER A 125 -5.20 3.97 0.15
C SER A 125 -3.90 4.25 -0.62
N PHE A 126 -2.79 4.10 0.09
CA PHE A 126 -1.45 4.22 -0.46
C PHE A 126 -0.53 3.15 0.14
N LEU A 127 0.53 2.78 -0.57
CA LEU A 127 1.57 1.90 -0.06
C LEU A 127 2.39 2.62 1.01
N SER A 128 2.75 1.90 2.09
CA SER A 128 3.53 2.43 3.21
C SER A 128 4.44 1.35 3.79
N HIS A 129 5.29 1.69 4.75
CA HIS A 129 6.16 0.75 5.45
C HIS A 129 6.99 -0.10 4.46
N TYR A 130 7.07 -1.44 4.67
CA TYR A 130 7.87 -2.32 3.83
C TYR A 130 7.49 -2.28 2.34
N SER A 131 6.21 -2.12 2.03
CA SER A 131 5.78 -1.97 0.64
C SER A 131 6.29 -0.69 -0.01
N ALA A 132 6.31 0.43 0.71
CA ALA A 132 6.87 1.67 0.20
C ALA A 132 8.41 1.61 0.14
N MET A 133 9.06 0.91 1.09
CA MET A 133 10.51 0.65 1.01
C MET A 133 10.85 -0.07 -0.30
N TYR A 134 10.09 -1.11 -0.67
CA TYR A 134 10.26 -1.82 -1.94
C TYR A 134 10.07 -0.90 -3.16
N ILE A 135 9.02 -0.05 -3.17
CA ILE A 135 8.73 0.88 -4.27
C ILE A 135 9.82 1.96 -4.44
N HIS A 136 10.59 2.24 -3.41
CA HIS A 136 11.69 3.22 -3.42
C HIS A 136 13.08 2.59 -3.47
N ASP A 137 13.19 1.29 -3.74
CA ASP A 137 14.45 0.56 -3.80
C ASP A 137 15.27 0.64 -2.50
N LEU A 138 14.60 0.88 -1.35
CA LEU A 138 15.19 0.91 -0.02
C LEU A 138 15.40 -0.49 0.57
N THR A 139 14.99 -1.53 -0.12
CA THR A 139 15.20 -2.94 0.22
C THR A 139 15.40 -3.76 -1.04
N ILE A 140 16.19 -4.82 -0.94
CA ILE A 140 16.36 -5.82 -2.02
C ILE A 140 15.24 -6.89 -2.01
N ASN A 141 14.43 -6.91 -0.97
CA ASN A 141 13.39 -7.90 -0.79
C ASN A 141 12.08 -7.45 -1.44
N ALA A 142 11.41 -8.36 -2.15
CA ALA A 142 10.03 -8.16 -2.64
C ALA A 142 9.05 -8.79 -1.63
N PRO A 143 8.51 -8.03 -0.66
CA PRO A 143 7.69 -8.61 0.40
C PRO A 143 6.37 -9.14 -0.14
N LYS A 144 5.97 -10.32 0.34
CA LYS A 144 4.66 -10.92 0.10
C LYS A 144 3.61 -10.41 1.08
N ASP A 145 4.05 -9.82 2.18
CA ASP A 145 3.22 -9.02 3.10
C ASP A 145 3.15 -7.59 2.57
N ILE A 146 2.00 -7.19 2.06
CA ILE A 146 1.77 -5.88 1.43
C ILE A 146 1.09 -4.96 2.45
N TYR A 147 1.66 -3.78 2.66
CA TYR A 147 1.14 -2.79 3.60
C TYR A 147 0.50 -1.63 2.85
N ILE A 148 -0.83 -1.54 2.94
CA ILE A 148 -1.59 -0.39 2.46
C ILE A 148 -2.10 0.42 3.65
N ASN A 149 -2.10 1.74 3.51
CA ASN A 149 -2.52 2.64 4.55
C ASN A 149 -3.61 3.60 4.05
N LYS A 150 -4.54 3.92 4.91
CA LYS A 150 -5.51 4.98 4.73
C LYS A 150 -5.60 5.78 6.01
N GLU A 151 -5.31 7.06 5.95
CA GLU A 151 -5.40 7.91 7.12
C GLU A 151 -6.84 8.03 7.62
N GLN A 152 -6.99 8.12 8.94
CA GLN A 152 -8.26 8.40 9.59
C GLN A 152 -8.77 9.79 9.20
N PHE A 153 -10.07 10.01 9.32
CA PHE A 153 -10.60 11.37 9.25
C PHE A 153 -10.02 12.23 10.38
N PRO A 154 -9.84 13.55 10.15
CA PRO A 154 -9.45 14.47 11.21
C PRO A 154 -10.40 14.30 12.41
N LYS A 155 -9.83 14.00 13.58
CA LYS A 155 -10.60 14.04 14.83
C LYS A 155 -10.50 15.47 15.37
N SER A 156 -11.61 16.00 15.91
CA SER A 156 -11.54 17.20 16.74
C SER A 156 -10.47 16.98 17.80
N SER A 157 -9.52 17.91 17.91
CA SER A 157 -8.37 17.79 18.79
C SER A 157 -8.84 17.62 20.25
N TYR A 158 -8.92 16.39 20.69
CA TYR A 158 -8.81 16.13 22.10
C TYR A 158 -7.35 16.45 22.45
N LEU A 159 -7.13 17.57 23.11
CA LEU A 159 -5.85 17.92 23.74
C LEU A 159 -5.63 16.91 24.87
N GLY A 160 -5.36 15.65 24.52
CA GLY A 160 -4.83 14.70 25.48
C GLY A 160 -3.44 15.19 25.87
N ASP A 161 -3.14 15.16 27.18
CA ASP A 161 -1.86 15.49 27.77
C ASP A 161 -0.69 14.74 27.13
N GLY A 162 -0.30 15.17 25.90
CA GLY A 162 0.84 14.61 25.16
C GLY A 162 2.19 14.82 25.85
N ASN A 163 2.22 15.67 26.87
CA ASN A 163 3.45 16.05 27.57
C ASN A 163 3.80 15.22 28.82
N ASN A 164 2.98 14.22 29.21
CA ASN A 164 3.20 13.44 30.42
C ASN A 164 3.62 11.99 30.11
N ILE A 165 4.58 11.80 29.19
CA ILE A 165 5.18 10.49 29.02
C ILE A 165 6.29 10.28 30.06
N SER A 166 6.25 9.15 30.78
CA SER A 166 7.29 8.78 31.74
C SER A 166 8.06 7.57 31.25
N GLN A 167 9.27 7.35 31.80
CA GLN A 167 10.09 6.18 31.49
C GLN A 167 9.31 4.88 31.70
N GLY A 168 8.63 4.72 32.83
CA GLY A 168 7.87 3.50 33.12
C GLY A 168 6.74 3.22 32.10
N ARG A 169 6.14 4.27 31.49
CA ARG A 169 5.16 4.08 30.42
C ARG A 169 5.81 3.61 29.12
N ILE A 170 7.01 4.11 28.82
CA ILE A 170 7.80 3.67 27.64
C ILE A 170 8.20 2.20 27.86
N ASP A 171 8.82 1.88 29.00
CA ASP A 171 9.28 0.53 29.32
C ASP A 171 8.15 -0.48 29.26
N TYR A 172 6.99 -0.15 29.84
CA TYR A 172 5.80 -0.99 29.78
C TYR A 172 5.31 -1.18 28.33
N ALA A 173 5.27 -0.13 27.53
CA ALA A 173 4.79 -0.21 26.16
C ALA A 173 5.71 -1.09 25.30
N PHE A 174 7.03 -0.92 25.41
CA PHE A 174 8.02 -1.65 24.62
C PHE A 174 8.33 -3.07 25.15
N SER A 175 7.97 -3.37 26.40
CA SER A 175 7.99 -4.76 26.92
C SER A 175 6.91 -5.65 26.30
N LYS A 176 5.89 -5.09 25.68
CA LYS A 176 4.80 -5.82 25.00
C LYS A 176 5.08 -6.02 23.52
N LYS A 177 4.41 -7.00 22.93
CA LYS A 177 4.41 -7.14 21.47
C LYS A 177 3.88 -5.88 20.78
N MET A 178 4.51 -5.47 19.72
CA MET A 178 3.98 -4.40 18.86
C MET A 178 2.54 -4.71 18.44
N ARG A 179 1.65 -3.76 18.62
CA ARG A 179 0.26 -3.90 18.15
C ARG A 179 0.21 -3.97 16.63
N ARG A 180 -0.41 -5.02 16.12
CA ARG A 180 -0.64 -5.19 14.68
C ARG A 180 -2.11 -4.97 14.32
N THR A 181 -2.37 -4.63 13.06
CA THR A 181 -3.73 -4.53 12.53
C THR A 181 -4.40 -5.90 12.50
N ASN A 182 -5.72 -5.94 12.76
CA ASN A 182 -6.55 -7.12 12.54
C ASN A 182 -7.19 -7.11 11.14
N MET A 183 -7.03 -6.03 10.37
CA MET A 183 -7.52 -5.92 9.00
C MET A 183 -6.52 -6.56 8.06
N ILE A 184 -6.51 -7.89 8.03
CA ILE A 184 -5.62 -8.69 7.20
C ILE A 184 -6.46 -9.39 6.14
N TYR A 185 -6.01 -9.28 4.90
CA TYR A 185 -6.57 -9.96 3.75
C TYR A 185 -5.52 -10.84 3.10
N SER A 186 -5.95 -11.91 2.43
CA SER A 186 -5.05 -12.78 1.68
C SER A 186 -5.61 -13.11 0.30
N PHE A 187 -4.73 -13.26 -0.66
CA PHE A 187 -5.08 -13.71 -2.00
C PHE A 187 -3.91 -14.47 -2.64
N SER A 188 -4.24 -15.33 -3.59
CA SER A 188 -3.25 -16.00 -4.45
C SER A 188 -3.30 -15.40 -5.84
N TYR A 189 -2.12 -15.08 -6.39
CA TYR A 189 -1.96 -14.54 -7.73
C TYR A 189 -0.70 -15.10 -8.37
N ASP A 190 -0.83 -15.64 -9.58
CA ASP A 190 0.26 -16.28 -10.35
C ASP A 190 1.10 -17.28 -9.51
N GLY A 191 0.40 -18.17 -8.78
CA GLY A 191 1.01 -19.22 -7.96
C GLY A 191 1.63 -18.73 -6.65
N THR A 192 1.60 -17.41 -6.35
CA THR A 192 2.13 -16.83 -5.12
C THR A 192 1.00 -16.38 -4.21
N SER A 193 1.12 -16.66 -2.92
CA SER A 193 0.20 -16.15 -1.89
C SER A 193 0.72 -14.85 -1.29
N TYR A 194 -0.17 -13.87 -1.18
CA TYR A 194 0.09 -12.54 -0.62
C TYR A 194 -0.81 -12.26 0.57
N LYS A 195 -0.29 -11.53 1.56
CA LYS A 195 -1.08 -10.95 2.65
C LYS A 195 -1.11 -9.45 2.54
N VAL A 196 -2.28 -8.86 2.75
CA VAL A 196 -2.45 -7.40 2.72
C VAL A 196 -2.84 -6.92 4.11
N HIS A 197 -1.97 -6.14 4.70
CA HIS A 197 -2.20 -5.48 5.98
C HIS A 197 -2.76 -4.09 5.72
N VAL A 198 -4.03 -3.91 6.08
CA VAL A 198 -4.71 -2.61 5.94
C VAL A 198 -4.47 -1.80 7.22
N LEU A 199 -3.72 -0.72 7.08
CA LEU A 199 -3.41 0.18 8.17
C LEU A 199 -4.38 1.37 8.17
N ASN A 200 -4.68 1.88 9.36
CA ASN A 200 -5.54 3.04 9.54
C ASN A 200 -4.84 4.04 10.47
N SER A 201 -3.87 4.76 9.88
CA SER A 201 -3.00 5.66 10.62
C SER A 201 -3.68 6.96 11.06
N LYS A 202 -3.04 7.68 11.99
CA LYS A 202 -3.42 9.04 12.37
C LYS A 202 -3.47 9.93 11.13
N ASN A 203 -4.40 10.88 11.10
CA ASN A 203 -4.48 11.88 10.05
C ASN A 203 -3.24 12.79 10.09
N THR A 204 -2.56 12.89 8.98
CA THR A 204 -1.42 13.80 8.74
C THR A 204 -1.66 14.68 7.52
N HIS A 205 -2.92 14.76 7.05
CA HIS A 205 -3.31 15.41 5.80
C HIS A 205 -2.53 14.85 4.60
N ASN A 206 -2.31 13.53 4.59
CA ASN A 206 -1.51 12.82 3.58
C ASN A 206 -0.11 13.43 3.36
N THR A 207 0.49 14.01 4.40
CA THR A 207 1.84 14.55 4.34
C THR A 207 2.82 13.47 3.84
N GLY A 208 3.55 13.75 2.77
CA GLY A 208 4.49 12.81 2.15
C GLY A 208 3.85 11.70 1.32
N VAL A 209 2.53 11.70 1.10
CA VAL A 209 1.90 10.79 0.13
C VAL A 209 2.03 11.39 -1.27
N ILE A 210 2.57 10.60 -2.19
CA ILE A 210 2.81 10.99 -3.59
C ILE A 210 2.16 10.00 -4.56
N SER A 211 2.01 10.44 -5.80
CA SER A 211 1.76 9.57 -6.94
C SER A 211 3.10 9.29 -7.63
N LYS A 212 3.44 8.02 -7.84
CA LYS A 212 4.72 7.60 -8.43
C LYS A 212 4.47 6.65 -9.58
N ASP A 213 5.13 6.91 -10.71
CA ASP A 213 5.25 5.95 -11.81
C ASP A 213 6.29 4.89 -11.42
N VAL A 214 5.91 3.63 -11.56
CA VAL A 214 6.77 2.49 -11.22
C VAL A 214 6.73 1.52 -12.39
N ILE A 215 7.90 1.07 -12.84
CA ILE A 215 8.01 0.10 -13.93
C ILE A 215 7.27 -1.19 -13.56
N GLY A 216 6.47 -1.72 -14.49
CA GLY A 216 5.67 -2.92 -14.25
C GLY A 216 4.31 -2.67 -13.58
N PHE A 217 3.94 -1.40 -13.35
CA PHE A 217 2.60 -1.04 -12.89
C PHE A 217 1.77 -0.44 -14.02
N SER A 218 0.46 -0.68 -13.99
CA SER A 218 -0.45 -0.27 -15.07
C SER A 218 -0.77 1.22 -15.07
N LYS A 219 -0.54 1.90 -13.95
CA LYS A 219 -0.75 3.34 -13.75
C LYS A 219 0.06 3.86 -12.56
N PRO A 220 0.24 5.18 -12.43
CA PRO A 220 0.86 5.76 -11.23
C PRO A 220 0.16 5.31 -9.95
N ILE A 221 0.93 4.90 -8.96
CA ILE A 221 0.44 4.41 -7.68
C ILE A 221 0.62 5.43 -6.57
N LYS A 222 -0.28 5.43 -5.60
CA LYS A 222 -0.10 6.21 -4.38
C LYS A 222 0.82 5.47 -3.42
N THR A 223 1.87 6.13 -2.96
CA THR A 223 2.84 5.64 -1.97
C THR A 223 3.34 6.79 -1.11
N THR A 224 3.94 6.49 0.04
CA THR A 224 4.70 7.49 0.79
C THR A 224 6.00 7.81 0.06
N ASN A 225 6.49 9.07 0.13
CA ASN A 225 7.83 9.41 -0.35
C ASN A 225 8.93 8.84 0.59
N ILE A 226 10.19 8.94 0.22
CA ILE A 226 11.31 8.34 0.95
C ILE A 226 11.31 8.80 2.40
N GLU A 227 11.24 10.09 2.68
CA GLU A 227 11.32 10.64 4.03
C GLU A 227 10.16 10.15 4.92
N ARG A 228 8.94 10.14 4.39
CA ARG A 228 7.78 9.58 5.10
C ARG A 228 7.90 8.07 5.30
N THR A 229 8.39 7.36 4.30
CA THR A 229 8.57 5.90 4.37
C THR A 229 9.52 5.52 5.49
N LEU A 230 10.65 6.20 5.63
CA LEU A 230 11.61 5.96 6.69
C LEU A 230 11.05 6.28 8.09
N ILE A 231 10.26 7.36 8.22
CA ILE A 231 9.56 7.65 9.48
C ILE A 231 8.55 6.55 9.82
N ASP A 232 7.70 6.18 8.89
CA ASP A 232 6.69 5.14 9.11
C ASP A 232 7.36 3.82 9.49
N ALA A 233 8.49 3.48 8.84
CA ALA A 233 9.27 2.28 9.13
C ALA A 233 9.83 2.27 10.55
N MET A 234 10.52 3.32 10.97
CA MET A 234 11.12 3.38 12.31
C MET A 234 10.08 3.46 13.44
N VAL A 235 8.90 4.03 13.18
CA VAL A 235 7.78 4.09 14.15
C VAL A 235 7.12 2.73 14.34
N ARG A 236 7.14 1.87 13.32
CA ARG A 236 6.51 0.54 13.31
C ARG A 236 7.45 -0.51 12.70
N PRO A 237 8.57 -0.84 13.37
CA PRO A 237 9.60 -1.72 12.80
C PRO A 237 9.06 -3.10 12.40
N GLY A 238 8.10 -3.66 13.13
CA GLY A 238 7.48 -4.94 12.77
C GLY A 238 6.62 -4.94 11.50
N TYR A 239 6.42 -3.79 10.85
CA TYR A 239 5.80 -3.67 9.53
C TYR A 239 6.84 -3.38 8.42
N SER A 240 8.13 -3.37 8.76
CA SER A 240 9.19 -2.89 7.88
C SER A 240 10.44 -3.79 7.89
N GLY A 241 10.26 -5.06 8.25
CA GLY A 241 11.36 -6.02 8.28
C GLY A 241 12.23 -5.97 9.54
N GLY A 242 11.92 -5.08 10.50
CA GLY A 242 12.67 -4.91 11.74
C GLY A 242 13.81 -3.90 11.65
N VAL A 243 14.51 -3.70 12.78
CA VAL A 243 15.47 -2.62 12.98
C VAL A 243 16.65 -2.66 11.99
N SER A 244 17.16 -3.86 11.68
CA SER A 244 18.27 -4.04 10.74
C SER A 244 17.88 -3.64 9.31
N GLU A 245 16.74 -4.09 8.85
CA GLU A 245 16.22 -3.75 7.51
C GLU A 245 15.94 -2.25 7.38
N ILE A 246 15.53 -1.60 8.48
CA ILE A 246 15.32 -0.15 8.51
C ILE A 246 16.65 0.58 8.43
N LEU A 247 17.69 0.12 9.12
CA LEU A 247 19.04 0.71 9.01
C LEU A 247 19.57 0.59 7.58
N ASP A 248 19.45 -0.60 6.97
CA ASP A 248 19.80 -0.80 5.57
C ASP A 248 19.02 0.15 4.64
N ALA A 249 17.75 0.42 4.95
CA ALA A 249 16.95 1.37 4.19
C ALA A 249 17.44 2.81 4.31
N PHE A 250 17.89 3.24 5.48
CA PHE A 250 18.54 4.56 5.66
C PHE A 250 19.86 4.65 4.89
N ILE A 251 20.68 3.58 4.92
CA ILE A 251 21.96 3.52 4.17
C ILE A 251 21.71 3.57 2.65
N ARG A 252 20.66 2.91 2.16
CA ARG A 252 20.27 2.88 0.74
C ARG A 252 19.55 4.13 0.27
N ALA A 253 19.07 4.98 1.17
CA ALA A 253 18.25 6.13 0.84
C ALA A 253 19.05 7.24 0.15
N GLU A 254 19.48 7.00 -1.09
CA GLU A 254 20.11 8.02 -1.92
C GLU A 254 19.19 9.25 -2.05
N ASN A 255 19.78 10.45 -1.97
CA ASN A 255 19.07 11.72 -2.13
C ASN A 255 17.97 12.02 -1.08
N ILE A 256 18.07 11.45 0.12
CA ILE A 256 17.20 11.81 1.24
C ILE A 256 17.35 13.30 1.58
N ASN A 257 16.24 14.00 1.74
CA ASN A 257 16.24 15.36 2.23
C ASN A 257 16.18 15.37 3.76
N ILE A 258 17.36 15.53 4.40
CA ILE A 258 17.50 15.49 5.86
C ILE A 258 16.61 16.53 6.55
N LYS A 259 16.55 17.75 6.04
CA LYS A 259 15.70 18.81 6.63
C LYS A 259 14.22 18.41 6.57
N LYS A 260 13.79 17.88 5.45
CA LYS A 260 12.38 17.47 5.21
C LYS A 260 11.95 16.31 6.11
N ILE A 261 12.83 15.31 6.37
CA ILE A 261 12.48 14.20 7.27
C ILE A 261 12.27 14.70 8.71
N TRP A 262 13.06 15.66 9.19
CA TRP A 262 12.87 16.30 10.48
C TRP A 262 11.59 17.12 10.53
N GLU A 263 11.30 17.92 9.50
CA GLU A 263 10.05 18.69 9.38
C GLU A 263 8.80 17.76 9.41
N TYR A 264 8.87 16.61 8.75
CA TYR A 264 7.77 15.63 8.78
C TYR A 264 7.60 15.03 10.16
N LEU A 265 8.68 14.65 10.82
CA LEU A 265 8.64 14.09 12.16
C LEU A 265 8.00 15.07 13.17
N GLU A 266 8.38 16.33 13.10
CA GLU A 266 7.82 17.41 13.91
C GLU A 266 6.31 17.59 13.63
N LYS A 267 5.94 17.67 12.36
CA LYS A 267 4.54 17.81 11.93
C LYS A 267 3.66 16.63 12.37
N PHE A 268 4.20 15.41 12.43
CA PHE A 268 3.46 14.24 12.88
C PHE A 268 3.19 14.26 14.37
N ASN A 269 3.93 15.03 15.13
CA ASN A 269 3.73 15.29 16.55
C ASN A 269 3.44 14.00 17.33
N HIS A 270 4.43 13.11 17.36
CA HIS A 270 4.36 11.85 18.09
C HIS A 270 4.49 12.07 19.60
N SER A 271 3.73 11.34 20.40
CA SER A 271 3.85 11.35 21.86
C SER A 271 5.19 10.80 22.35
N TYR A 272 5.73 9.78 21.67
CA TYR A 272 7.06 9.20 21.96
C TYR A 272 8.18 10.02 21.31
N PRO A 273 9.40 10.01 21.90
CA PRO A 273 10.54 10.78 21.41
C PRO A 273 11.22 10.12 20.19
N TYR A 274 10.48 9.89 19.09
CA TYR A 274 11.01 9.28 17.86
C TYR A 274 12.13 10.10 17.19
N TYR A 275 12.33 11.36 17.60
CA TYR A 275 13.51 12.13 17.17
C TYR A 275 14.84 11.47 17.59
N LYS A 276 14.84 10.71 18.70
CA LYS A 276 16.00 9.92 19.13
C LYS A 276 16.24 8.74 18.19
N SER A 277 15.18 8.02 17.80
CA SER A 277 15.30 6.94 16.80
C SER A 277 15.76 7.47 15.45
N LEU A 278 15.24 8.61 15.00
CA LEU A 278 15.67 9.23 13.75
C LEU A 278 17.15 9.60 13.81
N ALA A 279 17.59 10.25 14.89
CA ALA A 279 19.00 10.60 15.09
C ALA A 279 19.89 9.35 15.08
N PHE A 280 19.45 8.25 15.72
CA PHE A 280 20.18 6.99 15.74
C PHE A 280 20.36 6.41 14.31
N TYR A 281 19.29 6.31 13.52
CA TYR A 281 19.39 5.79 12.16
C TYR A 281 20.22 6.70 11.26
N LEU A 282 20.06 8.01 11.34
CA LEU A 282 20.88 8.96 10.57
C LEU A 282 22.37 8.88 10.95
N LYS A 283 22.69 8.76 12.25
CA LYS A 283 24.06 8.59 12.76
C LYS A 283 24.72 7.33 12.16
N ASN A 284 24.00 6.20 12.18
CA ASN A 284 24.53 4.91 11.74
C ASN A 284 24.48 4.74 10.20
N ALA A 285 23.87 5.68 9.48
CA ALA A 285 23.87 5.76 8.02
C ALA A 285 24.73 6.93 7.50
N ASP A 286 25.64 7.48 8.33
CA ASP A 286 26.59 8.56 8.04
C ASP A 286 25.96 9.89 7.56
N TYR A 287 24.72 10.18 7.98
CA TYR A 287 24.09 11.46 7.75
C TYR A 287 24.31 12.45 8.90
N ASP A 288 24.34 13.76 8.59
CA ASP A 288 24.31 14.77 9.65
C ASP A 288 22.96 14.79 10.36
N TYR A 289 22.96 14.37 11.62
CA TYR A 289 21.80 14.45 12.52
C TYR A 289 21.93 15.57 13.55
N LYS A 290 23.17 15.99 13.87
CA LYS A 290 23.45 16.87 15.01
C LYS A 290 22.87 18.26 14.85
N SER A 291 22.87 18.80 13.64
CA SER A 291 22.37 20.13 13.33
C SER A 291 20.88 20.30 13.68
N GLU A 292 20.06 19.29 13.39
CA GLU A 292 18.62 19.27 13.67
C GLU A 292 18.32 18.73 15.08
N PHE A 293 19.03 17.68 15.51
CA PHE A 293 18.82 17.03 16.81
C PHE A 293 19.02 18.00 17.99
N LYS A 294 19.94 18.95 17.89
CA LYS A 294 20.17 19.98 18.93
C LYS A 294 18.91 20.80 19.28
N LYS A 295 17.93 20.90 18.37
CA LYS A 295 16.66 21.58 18.62
C LYS A 295 15.86 20.92 19.74
N TYR A 296 16.07 19.63 19.97
CA TYR A 296 15.38 18.84 20.98
C TYR A 296 16.09 18.80 22.33
N LYS A 297 17.21 19.56 22.49
CA LYS A 297 17.97 19.64 23.75
C LYS A 297 17.09 19.98 24.97
N ASN A 298 16.12 20.87 24.76
CA ASN A 298 15.20 21.33 25.81
C ASN A 298 13.84 20.60 25.76
N ASP A 299 13.67 19.54 24.95
CA ASP A 299 12.44 18.76 24.94
C ASP A 299 12.32 18.03 26.29
N PRO A 300 11.14 18.13 26.97
CA PRO A 300 10.93 17.48 28.27
C PRO A 300 11.18 15.97 28.26
N ARG A 301 11.11 15.33 27.09
CA ARG A 301 11.35 13.89 26.91
C ARG A 301 12.80 13.52 26.66
N ASN A 302 13.71 14.51 26.57
CA ASN A 302 15.12 14.26 26.21
C ASN A 302 15.88 13.44 27.24
N HIS A 303 15.47 13.48 28.52
CA HIS A 303 16.05 12.68 29.58
C HIS A 303 15.60 11.20 29.58
N LEU A 304 14.59 10.84 28.75
CA LEU A 304 14.06 9.49 28.69
C LEU A 304 14.89 8.60 27.76
N THR A 305 15.13 7.36 28.17
CA THR A 305 15.69 6.32 27.30
C THR A 305 14.60 5.78 26.37
N PHE A 306 14.91 5.60 25.10
CA PHE A 306 13.94 5.16 24.11
C PHE A 306 14.36 3.87 23.40
N TYR A 307 13.43 3.09 22.95
CA TYR A 307 13.62 1.76 22.36
C TYR A 307 13.43 1.80 20.83
N LEU A 308 14.32 1.16 20.08
CA LEU A 308 14.15 1.02 18.62
C LEU A 308 13.15 -0.07 18.25
N ASP A 309 12.98 -1.10 19.09
CA ASP A 309 12.01 -2.17 18.85
C ASP A 309 11.37 -2.63 20.15
N TYR A 310 10.36 -3.45 20.01
CA TYR A 310 9.58 -4.06 21.07
C TYR A 310 10.23 -5.37 21.54
N GLN A 311 10.10 -5.71 22.82
CA GLN A 311 10.56 -6.97 23.42
C GLN A 311 12.03 -7.30 23.12
N MET A 312 12.91 -6.31 23.05
CA MET A 312 14.34 -6.55 22.85
C MET A 312 14.95 -7.32 24.04
N ILE A 313 15.81 -8.30 23.75
CA ILE A 313 16.54 -9.08 24.75
C ILE A 313 17.95 -8.52 24.85
N ALA A 314 18.37 -8.14 26.06
CA ALA A 314 19.69 -7.60 26.38
C ALA A 314 20.13 -6.52 25.36
N PRO A 315 19.35 -5.44 25.17
CA PRO A 315 19.71 -4.37 24.25
C PRO A 315 21.02 -3.70 24.66
N LYS A 316 21.69 -3.08 23.67
CA LYS A 316 22.75 -2.10 23.91
C LYS A 316 22.16 -0.71 23.98
N GLU A 317 22.90 0.22 24.55
CA GLU A 317 22.52 1.63 24.65
C GLU A 317 23.50 2.51 23.88
N ASP A 318 22.97 3.42 23.08
CA ASP A 318 23.68 4.60 22.59
C ASP A 318 23.48 5.71 23.64
N GLU A 319 24.48 5.90 24.50
CA GLU A 319 24.42 6.85 25.62
C GLU A 319 24.28 8.31 25.16
N GLU A 320 24.84 8.67 23.98
CA GLU A 320 24.75 10.02 23.41
C GLU A 320 23.28 10.37 23.11
N LEU A 321 22.52 9.41 22.58
CA LEU A 321 21.15 9.62 22.14
C LEU A 321 20.11 9.13 23.17
N GLY A 322 20.53 8.32 24.16
CA GLY A 322 19.64 7.64 25.09
C GLY A 322 18.72 6.67 24.35
N VAL A 323 19.29 5.81 23.49
CA VAL A 323 18.54 4.85 22.65
C VAL A 323 18.99 3.45 22.91
N LEU A 324 18.03 2.57 23.24
CA LEU A 324 18.24 1.14 23.33
C LEU A 324 18.00 0.47 21.97
N TYR A 325 18.94 -0.35 21.54
CA TYR A 325 18.92 -1.02 20.24
C TYR A 325 19.37 -2.49 20.34
N PRO A 326 18.90 -3.35 19.41
CA PRO A 326 19.30 -4.76 19.40
C PRO A 326 20.74 -4.91 18.93
N ARG A 327 21.51 -5.83 19.57
CA ARG A 327 22.95 -6.04 19.29
C ARG A 327 23.29 -6.37 17.85
N ILE A 328 22.33 -6.86 17.07
CA ILE A 328 22.53 -7.18 15.64
C ILE A 328 22.96 -5.95 14.80
N ILE A 329 22.65 -4.74 15.28
CA ILE A 329 23.01 -3.49 14.59
C ILE A 329 24.51 -3.30 14.50
N ASP A 330 25.29 -3.68 15.52
CA ASP A 330 26.77 -3.51 15.51
C ASP A 330 27.41 -4.23 14.33
N ASN A 331 26.87 -5.39 13.96
CA ASN A 331 27.38 -6.21 12.85
C ASN A 331 27.14 -5.55 11.46
N ILE A 332 26.25 -4.57 11.38
CA ILE A 332 25.94 -3.84 10.15
C ILE A 332 26.83 -2.61 10.05
N SER A 333 26.97 -1.86 11.13
CA SER A 333 27.82 -0.65 11.20
C SER A 333 29.30 -0.96 10.93
N ASP A 334 29.77 -2.16 11.27
CA ASP A 334 31.17 -2.57 11.04
C ASP A 334 31.47 -3.00 9.58
N LYS A 335 30.46 -3.04 8.71
CA LYS A 335 30.58 -3.50 7.31
C LYS A 335 30.59 -2.36 6.28
N HIS A 336 30.37 -1.15 6.72
CA HIS A 336 30.37 0.06 5.90
C HIS A 336 31.41 1.06 6.43
#